data_9e8b259a3b0ac560a77187e8d37c8c72
#
_entry.id   9e8b259a3b0ac560a77187e8d37c8c72
#
_cell.length_a   1.000
_cell.length_b   1.000
_cell.length_c   1.000
_cell.angle_alpha   90.00
_cell.angle_beta   90.00
_cell.angle_gamma   90.00
#
_symmetry.space_group_name_H-M   'P 1'
#
loop_
_entity.id
_entity.type
_entity.pdbx_description
1 polymer ?
#
loop_
_entity_poly.entity_id
_entity_poly.type
_entity_poly.pdbx_seq_one_letter_code
_entity_poly.pdbx_strand_id
1 'polypeptide(L)'
;MPGKVIKVERSERLGLLERLYVPMIVQGLRVTSRHFFRNLRGFVTGRNRTDFVVQYPEERVDYPDAFRGMPVLVQLDNGEPKCVACGLCEFACPTDCVSIVPGELEGSRIERYPEAFDIDLSRCMFCGLCEEACPEEGIVMSREVELATYDRPSLNFEKEQLLVPENLLKRRLDFLRGEYDREHERPERKE
;
A
#
# COMPACT_ATOMS: atom_id res chain seq x y z
N MET A 1 1.67 17.34 8.85
CA MET A 1 1.33 18.76 8.52
C MET A 1 -0.17 18.84 8.26
N PRO A 2 -0.97 19.62 8.98
CA PRO A 2 -2.38 19.74 8.69
C PRO A 2 -2.57 20.35 7.30
N GLY A 3 -3.23 19.60 6.42
CA GLY A 3 -3.51 20.05 5.07
C GLY A 3 -4.32 21.34 5.09
N LYS A 4 -3.81 22.40 4.47
CA LYS A 4 -4.50 23.67 4.33
C LYS A 4 -5.71 23.46 3.42
N VAL A 5 -6.89 23.45 4.01
CA VAL A 5 -8.15 23.38 3.25
C VAL A 5 -8.30 24.69 2.48
N ILE A 6 -8.12 24.63 1.17
CA ILE A 6 -8.34 25.76 0.28
C ILE A 6 -9.84 25.79 -0.04
N LYS A 7 -10.55 26.76 0.53
CA LYS A 7 -11.94 27.04 0.11
C LYS A 7 -11.90 27.68 -1.26
N VAL A 8 -12.34 26.97 -2.29
CA VAL A 8 -12.55 27.50 -3.63
C VAL A 8 -13.91 28.18 -3.65
N GLU A 9 -13.94 29.50 -3.59
CA GLU A 9 -15.16 30.26 -3.86
C GLU A 9 -15.44 30.24 -5.35
N ARG A 10 -16.51 29.59 -5.76
CA ARG A 10 -17.00 29.68 -7.16
C ARG A 10 -17.61 31.06 -7.37
N SER A 11 -16.99 31.89 -8.19
CA SER A 11 -17.63 33.10 -8.71
C SER A 11 -18.83 32.69 -9.59
N GLU A 12 -20.04 33.03 -9.17
CA GLU A 12 -21.27 32.72 -9.92
C GLU A 12 -21.41 33.53 -11.22
N ARG A 13 -20.59 34.58 -11.40
CA ARG A 13 -20.63 35.44 -12.60
C ARG A 13 -19.27 35.47 -13.28
N LEU A 14 -19.20 34.79 -14.39
CA LEU A 14 -18.04 34.85 -15.28
C LEU A 14 -17.91 36.24 -15.89
N GLY A 15 -16.70 36.82 -15.81
CA GLY A 15 -16.37 38.05 -16.52
C GLY A 15 -16.42 37.90 -18.04
N LEU A 16 -16.53 39.03 -18.77
CA LEU A 16 -16.61 39.02 -20.26
C LEU A 16 -15.41 38.27 -20.88
N LEU A 17 -14.21 38.44 -20.36
CA LEU A 17 -13.00 37.73 -20.81
C LEU A 17 -13.01 36.24 -20.51
N GLU A 18 -13.61 35.81 -19.37
CA GLU A 18 -13.77 34.41 -19.02
C GLU A 18 -14.82 33.73 -19.91
N ARG A 19 -15.84 34.45 -20.37
CA ARG A 19 -16.85 33.95 -21.34
C ARG A 19 -16.24 33.68 -22.72
N LEU A 20 -15.18 34.35 -23.10
CA LEU A 20 -14.51 34.13 -24.39
C LEU A 20 -13.64 32.86 -24.40
N TYR A 21 -13.40 32.20 -23.27
CA TYR A 21 -12.56 31.00 -23.13
C TYR A 21 -11.11 31.15 -23.64
N VAL A 22 -10.82 32.16 -24.46
CA VAL A 22 -9.50 32.37 -25.08
C VAL A 22 -8.36 32.54 -24.07
N PRO A 23 -8.50 33.34 -22.99
CA PRO A 23 -7.45 33.45 -21.98
C PRO A 23 -7.14 32.13 -21.29
N MET A 24 -8.19 31.30 -21.04
CA MET A 24 -8.01 29.99 -20.40
C MET A 24 -7.31 29.00 -21.33
N ILE A 25 -7.64 29.04 -22.64
CA ILE A 25 -6.95 28.22 -23.65
C ILE A 25 -5.47 28.62 -23.74
N VAL A 26 -5.17 29.93 -23.80
CA VAL A 26 -3.79 30.44 -23.84
C VAL A 26 -3.02 30.02 -22.58
N GLN A 27 -3.65 30.09 -21.40
CA GLN A 27 -3.05 29.65 -20.16
C GLN A 27 -2.74 28.14 -20.18
N GLY A 28 -3.65 27.31 -20.64
CA GLY A 28 -3.47 25.87 -20.83
C GLY A 28 -2.32 25.57 -21.81
N LEU A 29 -2.31 26.23 -22.98
CA LEU A 29 -1.24 26.09 -23.96
C LEU A 29 0.13 26.53 -23.41
N ARG A 30 0.15 27.58 -22.60
CA ARG A 30 1.41 28.03 -21.94
C ARG A 30 1.97 26.94 -21.01
N VAL A 31 1.11 26.25 -20.24
CA VAL A 31 1.54 25.17 -19.36
C VAL A 31 2.11 24.01 -20.17
N THR A 32 1.38 23.55 -21.18
CA THR A 32 1.81 22.42 -22.04
C THR A 32 3.08 22.76 -22.81
N SER A 33 3.17 23.96 -23.39
CA SER A 33 4.38 24.43 -24.09
C SER A 33 5.59 24.49 -23.18
N ARG A 34 5.42 24.98 -21.92
CA ARG A 34 6.50 24.98 -20.94
C ARG A 34 7.03 23.57 -20.65
N HIS A 35 6.14 22.59 -20.50
CA HIS A 35 6.53 21.20 -20.31
C HIS A 35 7.22 20.62 -21.55
N PHE A 36 6.69 20.91 -22.73
CA PHE A 36 7.28 20.49 -23.98
C PHE A 36 8.72 21.01 -24.15
N PHE A 37 8.94 22.30 -24.02
CA PHE A 37 10.27 22.89 -24.18
C PHE A 37 11.25 22.44 -23.10
N ARG A 38 10.78 22.23 -21.86
CA ARG A 38 11.60 21.67 -20.79
C ARG A 38 12.06 20.25 -21.14
N ASN A 39 11.15 19.41 -21.61
CA ASN A 39 11.45 18.02 -21.97
C ASN A 39 12.35 17.94 -23.20
N LEU A 40 12.07 18.77 -24.22
CA LEU A 40 12.91 18.88 -25.41
C LEU A 40 14.35 19.28 -25.07
N ARG A 41 14.49 20.28 -24.19
CA ARG A 41 15.80 20.70 -23.68
C ARG A 41 16.48 19.55 -22.92
N GLY A 42 15.75 18.82 -22.06
CA GLY A 42 16.26 17.65 -21.34
C GLY A 42 16.76 16.57 -22.27
N PHE A 43 15.99 16.28 -23.32
CA PHE A 43 16.35 15.31 -24.36
C PHE A 43 17.62 15.73 -25.12
N VAL A 44 17.73 16.99 -25.58
CA VAL A 44 18.88 17.50 -26.32
C VAL A 44 20.14 17.56 -25.47
N THR A 45 20.03 17.93 -24.18
CA THR A 45 21.17 18.06 -23.27
C THR A 45 21.53 16.77 -22.54
N GLY A 46 20.71 15.71 -22.63
CA GLY A 46 20.92 14.43 -21.92
C GLY A 46 20.93 14.56 -20.39
N ARG A 47 20.53 15.70 -19.85
CA ARG A 47 20.78 16.06 -18.45
C ARG A 47 19.60 15.83 -17.50
N ASN A 48 18.40 15.67 -18.06
CA ASN A 48 17.18 15.40 -17.24
C ASN A 48 16.39 14.28 -17.88
N ARG A 49 16.32 13.11 -17.23
CA ARG A 49 15.24 12.17 -17.46
C ARG A 49 13.95 12.81 -16.93
N THR A 50 13.14 13.31 -17.84
CA THR A 50 11.84 13.93 -17.54
C THR A 50 10.68 12.98 -17.80
N ASP A 51 10.99 11.81 -18.30
CA ASP A 51 10.09 10.71 -18.54
C ASP A 51 9.78 9.99 -17.21
N PHE A 52 8.51 9.94 -16.87
CA PHE A 52 7.99 9.16 -15.75
C PHE A 52 7.69 7.71 -16.14
N VAL A 53 8.22 7.28 -17.28
CA VAL A 53 7.97 5.93 -17.81
C VAL A 53 9.00 4.99 -17.21
N VAL A 54 8.51 3.92 -16.57
CA VAL A 54 9.33 2.81 -16.12
C VAL A 54 9.31 1.73 -17.19
N GLN A 55 10.48 1.29 -17.62
CA GLN A 55 10.62 0.25 -18.63
C GLN A 55 10.49 -1.14 -17.98
N TYR A 56 9.25 -1.50 -17.63
CA TYR A 56 8.98 -2.83 -17.11
C TYR A 56 9.05 -3.87 -18.25
N PRO A 57 9.67 -5.07 -18.07
CA PRO A 57 10.18 -5.63 -16.79
C PRO A 57 11.64 -5.31 -16.47
N GLU A 58 12.37 -4.59 -17.34
CA GLU A 58 13.78 -4.29 -17.19
C GLU A 58 14.07 -3.37 -15.99
N GLU A 59 13.16 -2.41 -15.77
CA GLU A 59 13.17 -1.54 -14.61
C GLU A 59 11.95 -1.81 -13.74
N ARG A 60 12.16 -2.01 -12.43
CA ARG A 60 11.09 -2.15 -11.43
C ARG A 60 10.95 -0.90 -10.60
N VAL A 61 9.72 -0.54 -10.27
CA VAL A 61 9.44 0.57 -9.37
C VAL A 61 9.79 0.17 -7.93
N ASP A 62 10.59 0.98 -7.23
CA ASP A 62 10.73 0.84 -5.78
C ASP A 62 9.53 1.50 -5.10
N TYR A 63 8.62 0.67 -4.61
CA TYR A 63 7.41 1.13 -3.94
C TYR A 63 7.73 1.74 -2.58
N PRO A 64 7.03 2.81 -2.16
CA PRO A 64 7.22 3.42 -0.85
C PRO A 64 6.86 2.44 0.29
N ASP A 65 7.32 2.72 1.51
CA ASP A 65 7.07 1.86 2.66
C ASP A 65 5.59 1.81 3.06
N ALA A 66 4.82 2.84 2.71
CA ALA A 66 3.36 2.89 2.88
C ALA A 66 2.57 2.06 1.85
N PHE A 67 3.23 1.46 0.85
CA PHE A 67 2.54 0.73 -0.20
C PHE A 67 1.87 -0.54 0.34
N ARG A 68 0.67 -0.83 -0.17
CA ARG A 68 -0.15 -2.00 0.20
C ARG A 68 -0.19 -2.98 -0.97
N GLY A 69 0.81 -3.86 -1.05
CA GLY A 69 0.83 -4.98 -2.00
C GLY A 69 0.19 -6.23 -1.39
N MET A 70 0.64 -7.42 -1.79
CA MET A 70 0.11 -8.69 -1.30
C MET A 70 0.27 -8.83 0.22
N PRO A 71 -0.78 -9.19 0.98
CA PRO A 71 -0.64 -9.54 2.39
C PRO A 71 0.20 -10.80 2.55
N VAL A 72 1.12 -10.80 3.52
CA VAL A 72 2.04 -11.90 3.80
C VAL A 72 2.11 -12.15 5.30
N LEU A 73 2.46 -13.38 5.69
CA LEU A 73 2.68 -13.76 7.08
C LEU A 73 4.17 -13.58 7.44
N VAL A 74 4.41 -12.96 8.58
CA VAL A 74 5.75 -12.77 9.11
C VAL A 74 6.25 -14.08 9.69
N GLN A 75 7.40 -14.54 9.19
CA GLN A 75 8.12 -15.70 9.70
C GLN A 75 9.26 -15.25 10.62
N LEU A 76 9.28 -15.82 11.82
CA LEU A 76 10.36 -15.62 12.79
C LEU A 76 11.64 -16.33 12.36
N ASP A 77 12.77 -15.98 12.99
CA ASP A 77 14.08 -16.58 12.70
C ASP A 77 14.14 -18.10 12.97
N ASN A 78 13.24 -18.63 13.82
CA ASN A 78 13.11 -20.06 14.10
C ASN A 78 12.30 -20.82 13.01
N GLY A 79 11.80 -20.12 12.00
CA GLY A 79 10.99 -20.68 10.91
C GLY A 79 9.49 -20.75 11.22
N GLU A 80 9.06 -20.42 12.43
CA GLU A 80 7.65 -20.42 12.82
C GLU A 80 6.94 -19.13 12.38
N PRO A 81 5.61 -19.17 12.12
CA PRO A 81 4.84 -17.97 11.87
C PRO A 81 4.72 -17.13 13.16
N LYS A 82 4.83 -15.82 13.03
CA LYS A 82 4.60 -14.88 14.14
C LYS A 82 3.11 -14.81 14.54
N CYS A 83 2.24 -15.29 13.66
CA CYS A 83 0.79 -15.33 13.84
C CYS A 83 0.37 -16.28 14.97
N VAL A 84 -0.50 -15.81 15.86
CA VAL A 84 -1.08 -16.57 16.97
C VAL A 84 -2.52 -17.06 16.68
N ALA A 85 -2.94 -17.07 15.43
CA ALA A 85 -4.26 -17.51 14.99
C ALA A 85 -5.43 -16.94 15.80
N CYS A 86 -5.41 -15.66 16.13
CA CYS A 86 -6.46 -15.00 16.93
C CYS A 86 -7.75 -14.71 16.15
N GLY A 87 -7.74 -14.80 14.80
CA GLY A 87 -8.90 -14.57 13.93
C GLY A 87 -9.28 -13.13 13.68
N LEU A 88 -8.60 -12.13 14.27
CA LEU A 88 -8.95 -10.71 14.11
C LEU A 88 -8.83 -10.23 12.66
N CYS A 89 -7.84 -10.70 11.91
CA CYS A 89 -7.67 -10.34 10.50
C CYS A 89 -8.76 -10.96 9.59
N GLU A 90 -9.26 -12.15 9.91
CA GLU A 90 -10.41 -12.77 9.26
C GLU A 90 -11.67 -11.95 9.50
N PHE A 91 -11.93 -11.58 10.76
CA PHE A 91 -13.09 -10.75 11.14
C PHE A 91 -13.03 -9.34 10.54
N ALA A 92 -11.84 -8.73 10.44
CA ALA A 92 -11.66 -7.39 9.89
C ALA A 92 -11.74 -7.36 8.35
N CYS A 93 -11.73 -8.50 7.68
CA CYS A 93 -11.70 -8.57 6.22
C CYS A 93 -13.06 -8.24 5.61
N PRO A 94 -13.21 -7.15 4.82
CA PRO A 94 -14.50 -6.75 4.25
C PRO A 94 -14.97 -7.67 3.11
N THR A 95 -14.09 -8.51 2.57
CA THR A 95 -14.38 -9.41 1.44
C THR A 95 -14.39 -10.89 1.84
N ASP A 96 -14.22 -11.20 3.12
CA ASP A 96 -14.13 -12.57 3.66
C ASP A 96 -13.16 -13.43 2.83
N CYS A 97 -11.98 -12.90 2.55
CA CYS A 97 -10.96 -13.60 1.76
C CYS A 97 -9.88 -14.29 2.61
N VAL A 98 -9.89 -14.10 3.92
CA VAL A 98 -8.96 -14.72 4.87
C VAL A 98 -9.67 -15.83 5.60
N SER A 99 -9.06 -16.99 5.68
CA SER A 99 -9.56 -18.15 6.45
C SER A 99 -8.46 -18.69 7.35
N ILE A 100 -8.77 -18.93 8.62
CA ILE A 100 -7.80 -19.35 9.62
C ILE A 100 -8.31 -20.57 10.38
N VAL A 101 -7.51 -21.62 10.41
CA VAL A 101 -7.73 -22.76 11.30
C VAL A 101 -6.70 -22.71 12.43
N PRO A 102 -7.12 -22.46 13.68
CA PRO A 102 -6.20 -22.44 14.80
C PRO A 102 -5.80 -23.86 15.20
N GLY A 103 -4.52 -24.06 15.47
CA GLY A 103 -3.96 -25.24 16.10
C GLY A 103 -3.40 -24.93 17.49
N GLU A 104 -3.17 -25.95 18.31
CA GLU A 104 -2.60 -25.84 19.64
C GLU A 104 -1.32 -26.70 19.75
N LEU A 105 -0.26 -26.10 20.29
CA LEU A 105 1.03 -26.75 20.57
C LEU A 105 1.24 -26.79 22.07
N GLU A 106 1.05 -27.96 22.68
CA GLU A 106 1.34 -28.15 24.10
C GLU A 106 2.84 -27.95 24.40
N GLY A 107 3.14 -27.09 25.37
CA GLY A 107 4.52 -26.83 25.84
C GLY A 107 5.31 -25.84 25.02
N SER A 108 4.75 -25.18 24.01
CA SER A 108 5.36 -24.06 23.31
C SER A 108 5.12 -22.76 24.09
N ARG A 109 6.04 -21.78 23.92
CA ARG A 109 5.86 -20.41 24.44
C ARG A 109 4.62 -19.74 23.86
N ILE A 110 4.28 -20.06 22.61
CA ILE A 110 3.06 -19.64 21.91
C ILE A 110 2.23 -20.91 21.77
N GLU A 111 1.19 -21.06 22.59
CA GLU A 111 0.34 -22.27 22.59
C GLU A 111 -0.53 -22.35 21.34
N ARG A 112 -0.91 -21.20 20.74
CA ARG A 112 -1.78 -21.14 19.54
C ARG A 112 -0.97 -20.73 18.33
N TYR A 113 -1.15 -21.45 17.23
CA TYR A 113 -0.55 -21.16 15.92
C TYR A 113 -1.58 -21.39 14.82
N PRO A 114 -1.40 -20.84 13.61
CA PRO A 114 -2.25 -21.17 12.47
C PRO A 114 -1.87 -22.56 11.94
N GLU A 115 -2.75 -23.54 12.12
CA GLU A 115 -2.63 -24.85 11.48
C GLU A 115 -2.81 -24.69 9.95
N ALA A 116 -3.88 -23.99 9.55
CA ALA A 116 -4.05 -23.51 8.19
C ALA A 116 -4.30 -21.99 8.18
N PHE A 117 -3.82 -21.34 7.15
CA PHE A 117 -4.03 -19.92 6.92
C PHE A 117 -4.08 -19.69 5.41
N ASP A 118 -5.26 -19.35 4.90
CA ASP A 118 -5.49 -19.20 3.47
C ASP A 118 -5.97 -17.79 3.14
N ILE A 119 -5.50 -17.24 2.03
CA ILE A 119 -5.98 -15.97 1.50
C ILE A 119 -6.39 -16.15 0.03
N ASP A 120 -7.68 -15.95 -0.27
CA ASP A 120 -8.16 -15.84 -1.65
C ASP A 120 -7.83 -14.45 -2.22
N LEU A 121 -6.68 -14.32 -2.87
CA LEU A 121 -6.22 -13.07 -3.46
C LEU A 121 -7.09 -12.61 -4.63
N SER A 122 -7.91 -13.50 -5.23
CA SER A 122 -8.87 -13.11 -6.26
C SER A 122 -10.01 -12.24 -5.73
N ARG A 123 -10.25 -12.28 -4.42
CA ARG A 123 -11.27 -11.49 -3.70
C ARG A 123 -10.65 -10.36 -2.88
N CYS A 124 -9.36 -10.43 -2.60
CA CYS A 124 -8.65 -9.44 -1.80
C CYS A 124 -8.63 -8.08 -2.51
N MET A 125 -9.00 -7.02 -1.80
CA MET A 125 -8.96 -5.65 -2.30
C MET A 125 -7.73 -4.85 -1.83
N PHE A 126 -6.77 -5.50 -1.19
CA PHE A 126 -5.50 -4.93 -0.70
C PHE A 126 -5.69 -3.69 0.21
N CYS A 127 -6.76 -3.66 1.00
CA CYS A 127 -7.10 -2.53 1.86
C CYS A 127 -6.19 -2.37 3.08
N GLY A 128 -5.53 -3.47 3.54
CA GLY A 128 -4.63 -3.47 4.69
C GLY A 128 -5.32 -3.54 6.06
N LEU A 129 -6.65 -3.70 6.14
CA LEU A 129 -7.36 -3.82 7.41
C LEU A 129 -6.93 -5.05 8.22
N CYS A 130 -6.51 -6.13 7.56
CA CYS A 130 -5.95 -7.31 8.23
C CYS A 130 -4.63 -7.01 8.95
N GLU A 131 -3.79 -6.14 8.37
CA GLU A 131 -2.55 -5.67 8.98
C GLU A 131 -2.84 -4.75 10.18
N GLU A 132 -3.78 -3.80 10.02
CA GLU A 132 -4.18 -2.87 11.08
C GLU A 132 -4.86 -3.58 12.26
N ALA A 133 -5.59 -4.68 12.01
CA ALA A 133 -6.26 -5.46 13.04
C ALA A 133 -5.33 -6.43 13.79
N CYS A 134 -4.11 -6.67 13.30
CA CYS A 134 -3.21 -7.66 13.86
C CYS A 134 -2.36 -7.10 15.02
N PRO A 135 -2.61 -7.50 16.29
CA PRO A 135 -1.85 -6.98 17.43
C PRO A 135 -0.41 -7.49 17.49
N GLU A 136 -0.13 -8.64 16.85
CA GLU A 136 1.18 -9.30 16.88
C GLU A 136 2.04 -8.96 15.66
N GLU A 137 1.58 -8.08 14.76
CA GLU A 137 2.24 -7.83 13.47
C GLU A 137 2.54 -9.14 12.70
N GLY A 138 1.65 -10.12 12.84
CA GLY A 138 1.81 -11.45 12.22
C GLY A 138 1.44 -11.49 10.75
N ILE A 139 0.60 -10.56 10.29
CA ILE A 139 0.26 -10.32 8.88
C ILE A 139 0.58 -8.88 8.53
N VAL A 140 1.27 -8.66 7.42
CA VAL A 140 1.67 -7.33 6.95
C VAL A 140 1.53 -7.23 5.42
N MET A 141 1.38 -6.02 4.91
CA MET A 141 1.34 -5.77 3.48
C MET A 141 2.76 -5.72 2.90
N SER A 142 3.02 -6.57 1.92
CA SER A 142 4.31 -6.61 1.22
C SER A 142 4.38 -5.57 0.10
N ARG A 143 5.45 -5.62 -0.68
CA ARG A 143 5.62 -4.84 -1.92
C ARG A 143 5.37 -5.67 -3.17
N GLU A 144 4.97 -6.94 -2.98
CA GLU A 144 4.70 -7.84 -4.08
C GLU A 144 3.40 -7.44 -4.79
N VAL A 145 3.48 -7.31 -6.12
CA VAL A 145 2.38 -6.90 -7.01
C VAL A 145 2.21 -7.84 -8.19
N GLU A 146 3.15 -8.78 -8.40
CA GLU A 146 3.16 -9.66 -9.55
C GLU A 146 2.30 -10.90 -9.28
N LEU A 147 0.98 -10.73 -9.26
CA LEU A 147 0.00 -11.77 -8.90
C LEU A 147 -0.78 -12.29 -10.11
N ALA A 148 -0.30 -12.05 -11.33
CA ALA A 148 -0.98 -12.48 -12.54
C ALA A 148 -0.91 -14.00 -12.70
N THR A 149 -2.08 -14.65 -12.86
CA THR A 149 -2.21 -16.08 -13.08
C THR A 149 -3.21 -16.35 -14.22
N TYR A 150 -3.20 -17.57 -14.76
CA TYR A 150 -4.13 -17.98 -15.82
C TYR A 150 -5.45 -18.51 -15.28
N ASP A 151 -5.49 -18.96 -14.02
CA ASP A 151 -6.64 -19.55 -13.38
C ASP A 151 -6.87 -18.99 -11.98
N ARG A 152 -8.13 -18.93 -11.58
CA ARG A 152 -8.53 -18.38 -10.30
C ARG A 152 -8.08 -19.19 -9.08
N PRO A 153 -8.12 -20.54 -9.10
CA PRO A 153 -7.68 -21.33 -7.95
C PRO A 153 -6.24 -21.09 -7.53
N SER A 154 -5.34 -20.75 -8.47
CA SER A 154 -3.93 -20.45 -8.16
C SER A 154 -3.73 -19.13 -7.40
N LEU A 155 -4.79 -18.31 -7.26
CA LEU A 155 -4.79 -17.12 -6.41
C LEU A 155 -5.24 -17.40 -4.97
N ASN A 156 -5.55 -18.66 -4.62
CA ASN A 156 -5.72 -19.05 -3.24
C ASN A 156 -4.36 -19.43 -2.66
N PHE A 157 -3.80 -18.55 -1.83
CA PHE A 157 -2.47 -18.74 -1.25
C PHE A 157 -2.60 -19.35 0.14
N GLU A 158 -1.94 -20.50 0.30
CA GLU A 158 -1.86 -21.22 1.56
C GLU A 158 -0.75 -20.67 2.45
N LYS A 159 -0.76 -21.01 3.72
CA LYS A 159 0.17 -20.54 4.75
C LYS A 159 1.64 -20.57 4.30
N GLU A 160 2.08 -21.67 3.69
CA GLU A 160 3.48 -21.86 3.28
C GLU A 160 3.92 -20.85 2.19
N GLN A 161 3.00 -20.46 1.33
CA GLN A 161 3.24 -19.47 0.26
C GLN A 161 3.23 -18.03 0.78
N LEU A 162 2.55 -17.81 1.91
CA LEU A 162 2.41 -16.50 2.53
C LEU A 162 3.57 -16.17 3.49
N LEU A 163 4.33 -17.18 3.95
CA LEU A 163 5.41 -17.00 4.91
C LEU A 163 6.61 -16.27 4.29
N VAL A 164 6.95 -15.13 4.87
CA VAL A 164 8.10 -14.31 4.46
C VAL A 164 8.94 -13.99 5.69
N PRO A 165 10.27 -14.21 5.65
CA PRO A 165 11.16 -13.89 6.75
C PRO A 165 11.08 -12.42 7.19
N GLU A 166 11.08 -12.16 8.50
CA GLU A 166 10.92 -10.83 9.09
C GLU A 166 11.98 -9.84 8.57
N ASN A 167 13.21 -10.30 8.31
CA ASN A 167 14.28 -9.46 7.79
C ASN A 167 13.96 -8.80 6.43
N LEU A 168 13.17 -9.46 5.57
CA LEU A 168 12.74 -8.92 4.29
C LEU A 168 11.60 -7.90 4.44
N LEU A 169 10.84 -8.00 5.53
CA LEU A 169 9.70 -7.14 5.84
C LEU A 169 10.06 -5.96 6.77
N LYS A 170 11.32 -5.88 7.19
CA LYS A 170 11.80 -4.89 8.17
C LYS A 170 11.36 -3.46 7.85
N ARG A 171 11.52 -3.01 6.59
CA ARG A 171 11.13 -1.65 6.17
C ARG A 171 9.64 -1.37 6.42
N ARG A 172 8.77 -2.37 6.17
CA ARG A 172 7.33 -2.23 6.43
C ARG A 172 7.02 -2.21 7.90
N LEU A 173 7.62 -3.10 8.68
CA LEU A 173 7.44 -3.17 10.12
C LEU A 173 7.92 -1.89 10.82
N ASP A 174 9.09 -1.37 10.44
CA ASP A 174 9.60 -0.09 10.97
C ASP A 174 8.67 1.08 10.62
N PHE A 175 8.08 1.07 9.41
CA PHE A 175 7.09 2.07 9.00
C PHE A 175 5.83 2.01 9.88
N LEU A 176 5.27 0.82 10.12
CA LEU A 176 4.08 0.63 10.95
C LEU A 176 4.29 1.08 12.39
N ARG A 177 5.43 0.69 12.99
CA ARG A 177 5.81 1.11 14.34
C ARG A 177 5.98 2.62 14.45
N GLY A 178 6.61 3.24 13.46
CA GLY A 178 6.75 4.70 13.41
C GLY A 178 5.42 5.45 13.18
N GLU A 179 4.44 4.87 12.49
CA GLU A 179 3.08 5.44 12.39
C GLU A 179 2.34 5.34 13.71
N TYR A 180 2.41 4.16 14.38
CA TYR A 180 1.80 3.93 15.67
C TYR A 180 2.29 4.93 16.73
N ASP A 181 3.62 5.11 16.82
CA ASP A 181 4.23 6.07 17.75
C ASP A 181 3.75 7.50 17.49
N ARG A 182 3.68 7.92 16.22
CA ARG A 182 3.17 9.25 15.84
C ARG A 182 1.69 9.47 16.19
N GLU A 183 0.88 8.44 16.14
CA GLU A 183 -0.53 8.53 16.52
C GLU A 183 -0.70 8.70 18.03
N HIS A 184 0.12 8.01 18.82
CA HIS A 184 0.05 8.06 20.29
C HIS A 184 0.73 9.30 20.87
N GLU A 185 1.68 9.91 20.16
CA GLU A 185 2.33 11.18 20.55
C GLU A 185 1.50 12.43 20.18
N ARG A 186 0.39 12.28 19.44
CA ARG A 186 -0.47 13.45 19.15
C ARG A 186 -1.06 14.01 20.44
N PRO A 187 -0.81 15.31 20.75
CA PRO A 187 -1.46 15.93 21.88
C PRO A 187 -2.97 15.89 21.67
N GLU A 188 -3.69 15.54 22.73
CA GLU A 188 -5.16 15.51 22.74
C GLU A 188 -5.71 16.79 22.11
N ARG A 189 -6.56 16.61 21.11
CA ARG A 189 -7.21 17.71 20.41
C ARG A 189 -8.09 18.40 21.44
N LYS A 190 -7.64 19.53 21.97
CA LYS A 190 -8.49 20.38 22.83
C LYS A 190 -9.70 20.78 22.00
N GLU A 191 -10.89 20.28 22.40
CA GLU A 191 -12.18 20.71 21.90
C GLU A 191 -12.43 22.19 22.21
#